data_1a624f3aa4827453ad6f4075e04e5a11
#
_entry.id   1a624f3aa4827453ad6f4075e04e5a11
#
_cell.length_a   1.000
_cell.length_b   1.000
_cell.length_c   1.000
_cell.angle_alpha   90.00
_cell.angle_beta   90.00
_cell.angle_gamma   90.00
#
_symmetry.space_group_name_H-M   'P 1'
#
loop_
_entity.id
_entity.type
_entity.pdbx_description
1 polymer ?
#
loop_
_entity_poly.entity_id
_entity_poly.type
_entity_poly.pdbx_seq_one_letter_code
_entity_poly.pdbx_strand_id
1 'polypeptide(L)'
;MRLKIFTLTGAAALALAACTTKEEPTQDGTASAPVGGVVREEAKAEAETPPVTPMPAATVIQSQPGPDGSQVDLLSVKVTGDILTVTLRCSSPERYNRETIRVAQVSVIDDATSQRIGVLKDNEGNALVSNLSRSGSPDNDNMMVDCTAKPGVMWAKFPAPPATSPTVSINLPGVAPFDGIAVQR
;
A
#
# COMPACT_ATOMS: atom_id res chain seq x y z
N MET A 1 28.73 0.54 -42.76
CA MET A 1 28.35 1.03 -44.11
C MET A 1 26.85 1.36 -44.09
N ARG A 2 26.53 2.63 -44.46
CA ARG A 2 25.19 3.26 -44.67
C ARG A 2 24.37 3.67 -43.45
N LEU A 3 24.71 4.87 -43.03
CA LEU A 3 23.92 5.91 -42.34
C LEU A 3 22.64 6.21 -43.13
N LYS A 4 21.47 6.24 -42.47
CA LYS A 4 20.29 6.93 -43.00
C LYS A 4 19.77 7.88 -41.93
N ILE A 5 20.06 9.13 -42.16
CA ILE A 5 19.49 10.31 -41.52
C ILE A 5 18.08 10.52 -42.10
N PHE A 6 17.06 10.61 -41.22
CA PHE A 6 15.78 11.21 -41.59
C PHE A 6 15.49 12.38 -40.64
N THR A 7 15.70 13.55 -41.18
CA THR A 7 15.17 14.83 -40.70
C THR A 7 13.72 14.95 -41.13
N LEU A 8 12.81 15.23 -40.20
CA LEU A 8 11.52 15.80 -40.55
C LEU A 8 11.17 16.92 -39.56
N THR A 9 11.26 18.12 -40.10
CA THR A 9 10.80 19.39 -39.55
C THR A 9 9.27 19.47 -39.67
N GLY A 10 8.58 19.92 -38.62
CA GLY A 10 7.18 20.25 -38.69
C GLY A 10 6.83 21.26 -37.60
N ALA A 11 6.60 22.50 -38.07
CA ALA A 11 6.31 23.69 -37.27
C ALA A 11 4.80 23.84 -36.99
N ALA A 12 4.52 24.61 -35.93
CA ALA A 12 3.37 25.52 -35.68
C ALA A 12 2.00 24.98 -35.36
N ALA A 13 1.44 25.39 -34.21
CA ALA A 13 0.46 26.47 -34.12
C ALA A 13 0.10 26.76 -32.65
N LEU A 14 0.30 28.00 -32.26
CA LEU A 14 -0.29 28.63 -31.06
C LEU A 14 -1.79 28.82 -31.28
N ALA A 15 -2.59 28.49 -30.27
CA ALA A 15 -3.93 29.04 -30.11
C ALA A 15 -4.07 29.58 -28.70
N LEU A 16 -4.04 30.91 -28.58
CA LEU A 16 -4.52 31.66 -27.43
C LEU A 16 -6.06 31.65 -27.47
N ALA A 17 -6.71 31.31 -26.39
CA ALA A 17 -8.11 31.60 -26.14
C ALA A 17 -8.25 32.32 -24.80
N ALA A 18 -8.89 33.45 -24.87
CA ALA A 18 -8.99 34.52 -23.91
C ALA A 18 -9.97 34.22 -22.75
N CYS A 19 -9.64 34.84 -21.62
CA CYS A 19 -10.46 35.04 -20.43
C CYS A 19 -11.81 35.68 -20.75
N THR A 20 -12.85 35.23 -20.06
CA THR A 20 -14.05 36.06 -19.81
C THR A 20 -14.34 36.02 -18.32
N THR A 21 -14.07 37.12 -17.70
CA THR A 21 -14.55 37.60 -16.41
C THR A 21 -16.08 37.79 -16.50
N LYS A 22 -16.84 37.28 -15.55
CA LYS A 22 -18.22 37.65 -15.37
C LYS A 22 -18.45 38.14 -13.95
N GLU A 23 -18.89 39.39 -13.92
CA GLU A 23 -19.21 40.23 -12.78
C GLU A 23 -20.29 39.66 -11.87
N GLU A 24 -20.12 40.00 -10.61
CA GLU A 24 -21.06 39.93 -9.50
C GLU A 24 -22.17 41.00 -9.63
N PRO A 25 -23.40 40.75 -9.28
CA PRO A 25 -24.32 41.80 -8.88
C PRO A 25 -24.61 41.76 -7.39
N THR A 26 -24.20 42.82 -6.72
CA THR A 26 -24.71 43.36 -5.47
C THR A 26 -26.23 43.55 -5.55
N GLN A 27 -26.97 43.02 -4.56
CA GLN A 27 -28.28 43.59 -4.22
C GLN A 27 -28.41 43.76 -2.73
N ASP A 28 -28.45 45.02 -2.38
CA ASP A 28 -28.93 45.64 -1.18
C ASP A 28 -30.46 45.47 -1.04
N GLY A 29 -30.94 45.15 0.17
CA GLY A 29 -32.37 44.97 0.40
C GLY A 29 -32.70 44.81 1.88
N THR A 30 -32.79 45.94 2.55
CA THR A 30 -33.35 46.13 3.90
C THR A 30 -34.78 45.68 4.02
N ALA A 31 -35.14 44.87 5.03
CA ALA A 31 -36.39 45.00 5.79
C ALA A 31 -36.46 44.07 7.01
N SER A 32 -36.50 44.67 8.16
CA SER A 32 -37.29 44.44 9.41
C SER A 32 -37.78 43.06 9.80
N ALA A 33 -37.47 42.78 11.09
CA ALA A 33 -37.92 41.72 11.99
C ALA A 33 -39.47 41.62 12.16
N PRO A 34 -40.04 40.58 12.81
CA PRO A 34 -39.86 40.42 14.25
C PRO A 34 -39.75 38.96 14.79
N VAL A 35 -38.99 38.85 15.87
CA VAL A 35 -39.21 38.14 17.14
C VAL A 35 -40.00 36.80 17.10
N GLY A 36 -39.28 35.74 17.38
CA GLY A 36 -39.82 34.49 17.85
C GLY A 36 -38.66 33.70 18.50
N GLY A 37 -38.44 33.98 19.81
CA GLY A 37 -37.43 33.26 20.59
C GLY A 37 -37.85 31.82 20.76
N VAL A 38 -37.10 30.91 20.13
CA VAL A 38 -37.07 29.51 20.53
C VAL A 38 -35.72 29.32 21.19
N VAL A 39 -35.74 29.29 22.52
CA VAL A 39 -34.62 28.83 23.36
C VAL A 39 -34.40 27.37 23.00
N ARG A 40 -33.39 27.12 22.16
CA ARG A 40 -32.92 25.76 21.91
C ARG A 40 -31.98 25.42 23.06
N GLU A 41 -32.52 24.69 24.01
CA GLU A 41 -31.76 24.02 25.05
C GLU A 41 -30.75 23.11 24.37
N GLU A 42 -29.47 23.51 24.43
CA GLU A 42 -28.34 22.67 23.98
C GLU A 42 -28.27 21.43 24.89
N ALA A 43 -28.94 20.37 24.46
CA ALA A 43 -28.62 19.04 24.98
C ALA A 43 -27.17 18.73 24.51
N LYS A 44 -26.24 18.93 25.44
CA LYS A 44 -24.89 18.45 25.36
C LYS A 44 -24.94 16.91 25.29
N ALA A 45 -25.09 16.37 24.09
CA ALA A 45 -24.90 14.96 23.85
C ALA A 45 -23.41 14.68 24.05
N GLU A 46 -23.07 14.23 25.23
CA GLU A 46 -21.79 13.58 25.52
C GLU A 46 -21.73 12.35 24.60
N ALA A 47 -20.97 12.47 23.54
CA ALA A 47 -20.71 11.36 22.62
C ALA A 47 -19.93 10.32 23.41
N GLU A 48 -20.64 9.30 23.93
CA GLU A 48 -20.00 8.09 24.44
C GLU A 48 -19.20 7.49 23.30
N THR A 49 -17.89 7.64 23.37
CA THR A 49 -16.94 6.94 22.50
C THR A 49 -17.16 5.45 22.75
N PRO A 50 -17.55 4.65 21.75
CA PRO A 50 -17.73 3.22 21.94
C PRO A 50 -16.43 2.62 22.47
N PRO A 51 -16.49 1.67 23.42
CA PRO A 51 -15.30 1.07 23.99
C PRO A 51 -14.48 0.44 22.88
N VAL A 52 -13.26 0.95 22.69
CA VAL A 52 -12.30 0.40 21.73
C VAL A 52 -11.87 -0.94 22.30
N THR A 53 -12.47 -2.03 21.80
CA THR A 53 -12.03 -3.38 22.14
C THR A 53 -10.58 -3.50 21.66
N PRO A 54 -9.61 -3.80 22.53
CA PRO A 54 -8.22 -3.96 22.11
C PRO A 54 -8.16 -5.07 21.07
N MET A 55 -7.69 -4.75 19.85
CA MET A 55 -7.46 -5.76 18.83
C MET A 55 -6.39 -6.73 19.35
N PRO A 56 -6.62 -8.06 19.32
CA PRO A 56 -5.63 -9.02 19.78
C PRO A 56 -4.29 -8.74 19.12
N ALA A 57 -3.22 -8.74 19.89
CA ALA A 57 -1.87 -8.61 19.36
C ALA A 57 -1.65 -9.75 18.35
N ALA A 58 -1.30 -9.40 17.12
CA ALA A 58 -1.03 -10.40 16.08
C ALA A 58 0.10 -11.32 16.54
N THR A 59 -0.15 -12.63 16.54
CA THR A 59 0.86 -13.63 16.87
C THR A 59 1.95 -13.63 15.80
N VAL A 60 3.21 -13.50 16.22
CA VAL A 60 4.36 -13.59 15.32
C VAL A 60 4.66 -15.07 15.03
N ILE A 61 4.72 -15.43 13.75
CA ILE A 61 5.09 -16.78 13.29
C ILE A 61 6.61 -16.95 13.34
N GLN A 62 7.34 -16.01 12.79
CA GLN A 62 8.81 -15.99 12.73
C GLN A 62 9.29 -14.55 12.64
N SER A 63 10.48 -14.27 13.20
CA SER A 63 11.15 -12.97 13.13
C SER A 63 12.49 -13.10 12.45
N GLN A 64 12.85 -12.10 11.64
CA GLN A 64 14.18 -12.01 11.02
C GLN A 64 14.74 -10.60 11.21
N PRO A 65 16.06 -10.45 11.35
CA PRO A 65 16.69 -9.14 11.30
C PRO A 65 16.51 -8.54 9.89
N GLY A 66 16.12 -7.30 9.87
CA GLY A 66 16.02 -6.51 8.64
C GLY A 66 17.20 -5.56 8.46
N PRO A 67 17.22 -4.77 7.38
CA PRO A 67 18.25 -3.77 7.13
C PRO A 67 18.30 -2.72 8.26
N ASP A 68 19.47 -2.08 8.43
CA ASP A 68 19.69 -0.93 9.33
C ASP A 68 19.20 -1.14 10.77
N GLY A 69 19.26 -2.38 11.28
CA GLY A 69 18.84 -2.71 12.65
C GLY A 69 17.32 -2.78 12.83
N SER A 70 16.56 -2.84 11.74
CA SER A 70 15.13 -3.14 11.79
C SER A 70 14.88 -4.63 12.09
N GLN A 71 13.66 -4.93 12.51
CA GLN A 71 13.15 -6.30 12.67
C GLN A 71 11.94 -6.50 11.78
N VAL A 72 11.92 -7.61 11.08
CA VAL A 72 10.77 -8.01 10.23
C VAL A 72 10.14 -9.26 10.83
N ASP A 73 8.86 -9.15 11.19
CA ASP A 73 8.05 -10.23 11.75
C ASP A 73 7.06 -10.72 10.71
N LEU A 74 7.01 -12.04 10.53
CA LEU A 74 5.97 -12.70 9.74
C LEU A 74 4.74 -12.93 10.62
N LEU A 75 3.59 -12.39 10.21
CA LEU A 75 2.34 -12.44 10.97
C LEU A 75 1.36 -13.48 10.42
N SER A 76 1.25 -13.60 9.10
CA SER A 76 0.34 -14.61 8.51
C SER A 76 0.76 -15.01 7.10
N VAL A 77 0.42 -16.27 6.76
CA VAL A 77 0.54 -16.85 5.42
C VAL A 77 -0.76 -17.61 5.15
N LYS A 78 -1.71 -16.94 4.48
CA LYS A 78 -3.08 -17.44 4.36
C LYS A 78 -3.54 -17.49 2.90
N VAL A 79 -4.11 -18.63 2.51
CA VAL A 79 -4.80 -18.81 1.23
C VAL A 79 -6.28 -18.48 1.38
N THR A 80 -6.82 -17.73 0.42
CA THR A 80 -8.24 -17.49 0.27
C THR A 80 -8.57 -17.61 -1.23
N GLY A 81 -9.32 -18.65 -1.59
CA GLY A 81 -9.48 -19.04 -3.00
C GLY A 81 -8.13 -19.37 -3.64
N ASP A 82 -7.81 -18.72 -4.75
CA ASP A 82 -6.57 -18.93 -5.50
C ASP A 82 -5.46 -17.93 -5.13
N ILE A 83 -5.62 -17.19 -4.02
CA ILE A 83 -4.70 -16.14 -3.60
C ILE A 83 -4.05 -16.49 -2.26
N LEU A 84 -2.73 -16.52 -2.23
CA LEU A 84 -1.94 -16.52 -1.01
C LEU A 84 -1.64 -15.09 -0.59
N THR A 85 -2.00 -14.71 0.62
CA THR A 85 -1.64 -13.43 1.23
C THR A 85 -0.59 -13.64 2.31
N VAL A 86 0.52 -12.95 2.18
CA VAL A 86 1.60 -12.89 3.18
C VAL A 86 1.51 -11.52 3.86
N THR A 87 1.47 -11.50 5.20
CA THR A 87 1.45 -10.28 6.00
C THR A 87 2.66 -10.24 6.91
N LEU A 88 3.37 -9.12 6.86
CA LEU A 88 4.57 -8.87 7.65
C LEU A 88 4.45 -7.56 8.41
N ARG A 89 5.29 -7.41 9.40
CA ARG A 89 5.42 -6.19 10.20
C ARG A 89 6.90 -5.83 10.29
N CYS A 90 7.20 -4.55 10.06
CA CYS A 90 8.55 -4.01 10.26
C CYS A 90 8.56 -3.05 11.45
N SER A 91 9.57 -3.16 12.29
CA SER A 91 9.79 -2.29 13.44
C SER A 91 11.26 -1.90 13.58
N SER A 92 11.51 -0.72 14.17
CA SER A 92 12.85 -0.28 14.57
C SER A 92 12.70 0.55 15.85
N PRO A 93 13.18 0.07 17.01
CA PRO A 93 12.98 0.76 18.29
C PRO A 93 13.79 2.04 18.40
N GLU A 94 14.93 2.14 17.71
CA GLU A 94 15.92 3.18 17.94
C GLU A 94 15.84 4.37 16.99
N ARG A 95 15.28 4.18 15.79
CA ARG A 95 15.19 5.24 14.78
C ARG A 95 14.04 5.02 13.80
N TYR A 96 13.65 6.10 13.14
CA TYR A 96 12.83 6.02 11.95
C TYR A 96 13.68 5.44 10.80
N ASN A 97 13.20 4.38 10.18
CA ASN A 97 13.76 3.80 8.98
C ASN A 97 12.63 3.54 7.97
N ARG A 98 12.82 3.97 6.73
CA ARG A 98 11.89 3.65 5.63
C ARG A 98 12.54 2.66 4.71
N GLU A 99 12.00 1.44 4.72
CA GLU A 99 12.44 0.40 3.80
C GLU A 99 11.72 0.52 2.46
N THR A 100 12.51 0.39 1.39
CA THR A 100 12.04 0.35 0.02
C THR A 100 12.39 -1.00 -0.58
N ILE A 101 11.37 -1.83 -0.77
CA ILE A 101 11.51 -3.22 -1.20
C ILE A 101 11.09 -3.32 -2.67
N ARG A 102 12.01 -3.74 -3.55
CA ARG A 102 11.69 -3.95 -4.96
C ARG A 102 10.75 -5.14 -5.13
N VAL A 103 9.54 -4.90 -5.65
CA VAL A 103 8.48 -5.91 -5.76
C VAL A 103 8.91 -7.11 -6.60
N ALA A 104 9.67 -6.90 -7.68
CA ALA A 104 10.16 -7.98 -8.55
C ALA A 104 11.11 -8.97 -7.84
N GLN A 105 11.66 -8.59 -6.68
CA GLN A 105 12.54 -9.44 -5.88
C GLN A 105 11.81 -10.18 -4.76
N VAL A 106 10.56 -9.78 -4.46
CA VAL A 106 9.72 -10.46 -3.47
C VAL A 106 9.14 -11.73 -4.08
N SER A 107 9.26 -12.84 -3.39
CA SER A 107 8.74 -14.12 -3.89
C SER A 107 8.43 -15.09 -2.77
N VAL A 108 7.55 -16.02 -3.09
CA VAL A 108 7.29 -17.22 -2.31
C VAL A 108 7.85 -18.41 -3.08
N ILE A 109 8.46 -19.35 -2.38
CA ILE A 109 8.88 -20.63 -2.93
C ILE A 109 7.96 -21.69 -2.35
N ASP A 110 7.35 -22.50 -3.20
CA ASP A 110 6.63 -23.69 -2.80
C ASP A 110 7.64 -24.77 -2.43
N ASP A 111 7.69 -25.16 -1.16
CA ASP A 111 8.70 -26.08 -0.65
C ASP A 111 8.55 -27.49 -1.22
N ALA A 112 7.34 -27.91 -1.62
CA ALA A 112 7.07 -29.22 -2.18
C ALA A 112 7.56 -29.35 -3.63
N THR A 113 7.46 -28.29 -4.42
CA THR A 113 7.77 -28.29 -5.86
C THR A 113 9.02 -27.48 -6.21
N SER A 114 9.57 -26.72 -5.25
CA SER A 114 10.65 -25.74 -5.44
C SER A 114 10.30 -24.64 -6.47
N GLN A 115 9.01 -24.44 -6.76
CA GLN A 115 8.55 -23.42 -7.68
C GLN A 115 8.61 -22.03 -7.03
N ARG A 116 9.26 -21.10 -7.71
CA ARG A 116 9.23 -19.68 -7.30
C ARG A 116 7.98 -19.00 -7.83
N ILE A 117 7.24 -18.36 -6.94
CA ILE A 117 5.98 -17.68 -7.19
C ILE A 117 6.21 -16.19 -6.95
N GLY A 118 5.98 -15.37 -7.97
CA GLY A 118 6.07 -13.91 -7.88
C GLY A 118 4.77 -13.26 -7.42
N VAL A 119 4.86 -11.98 -7.08
CA VAL A 119 3.71 -11.17 -6.68
C VAL A 119 2.67 -11.09 -7.80
N LEU A 120 1.39 -11.23 -7.44
CA LEU A 120 0.26 -11.03 -8.35
C LEU A 120 0.17 -9.58 -8.82
N LYS A 121 -0.30 -9.41 -10.05
CA LYS A 121 -0.64 -8.10 -10.63
C LYS A 121 -2.13 -8.05 -10.96
N ASP A 122 -2.71 -6.85 -10.89
CA ASP A 122 -4.07 -6.59 -11.38
C ASP A 122 -4.11 -6.48 -12.92
N ASN A 123 -5.30 -6.21 -13.47
CA ASN A 123 -5.51 -6.10 -14.92
C ASN A 123 -4.79 -4.90 -15.54
N GLU A 124 -4.45 -3.89 -14.75
CA GLU A 124 -3.69 -2.72 -15.14
C GLU A 124 -2.16 -2.93 -15.01
N GLY A 125 -1.73 -4.11 -14.53
CA GLY A 125 -0.34 -4.48 -14.31
C GLY A 125 0.24 -4.00 -12.99
N ASN A 126 -0.59 -3.50 -12.05
CA ASN A 126 -0.12 -3.08 -10.73
C ASN A 126 0.12 -4.28 -9.83
N ALA A 127 1.23 -4.26 -9.11
CA ALA A 127 1.51 -5.29 -8.12
C ALA A 127 0.52 -5.21 -6.95
N LEU A 128 0.01 -6.36 -6.52
CA LEU A 128 -0.90 -6.46 -5.38
C LEU A 128 -0.10 -6.52 -4.08
N VAL A 129 0.38 -5.36 -3.64
CA VAL A 129 1.13 -5.14 -2.40
C VAL A 129 0.62 -3.90 -1.67
N SER A 130 0.87 -3.83 -0.36
CA SER A 130 0.63 -2.61 0.40
C SER A 130 1.66 -1.53 0.09
N ASN A 131 1.23 -0.25 0.15
CA ASN A 131 2.11 0.92 -0.02
C ASN A 131 2.94 0.86 -1.32
N LEU A 132 2.27 0.47 -2.42
CA LEU A 132 2.89 0.43 -3.73
C LEU A 132 3.36 1.81 -4.16
N SER A 133 4.65 1.94 -4.46
CA SER A 133 5.25 3.11 -5.09
C SER A 133 5.70 2.77 -6.50
N ARG A 134 5.12 3.44 -7.49
CA ARG A 134 5.43 3.23 -8.90
C ARG A 134 6.60 4.11 -9.34
N SER A 135 7.44 3.57 -10.18
CA SER A 135 8.57 4.30 -10.74
C SER A 135 8.59 4.34 -12.27
N GLY A 136 7.41 4.37 -12.88
CA GLY A 136 7.23 4.53 -14.33
C GLY A 136 7.47 3.28 -15.18
N SER A 137 7.96 2.19 -14.59
CA SER A 137 8.05 0.87 -15.21
C SER A 137 7.60 -0.20 -14.21
N PRO A 138 6.78 -1.17 -14.63
CA PRO A 138 6.30 -2.24 -13.75
C PRO A 138 7.40 -3.07 -13.07
N ASP A 139 8.59 -3.13 -13.69
CA ASP A 139 9.74 -3.84 -13.13
C ASP A 139 10.46 -3.05 -12.03
N ASN A 140 10.15 -1.77 -11.91
CA ASN A 140 10.72 -0.87 -10.91
C ASN A 140 9.73 -0.52 -9.80
N ASP A 141 8.60 -1.19 -9.72
CA ASP A 141 7.65 -1.01 -8.65
C ASP A 141 8.26 -1.39 -7.29
N ASN A 142 7.98 -0.57 -6.30
CA ASN A 142 8.48 -0.76 -4.95
C ASN A 142 7.33 -0.85 -3.95
N MET A 143 7.50 -1.65 -2.92
CA MET A 143 6.70 -1.63 -1.71
C MET A 143 7.45 -0.85 -0.65
N MET A 144 6.77 0.10 0.02
CA MET A 144 7.39 0.95 1.04
C MET A 144 6.78 0.63 2.40
N VAL A 145 7.63 0.57 3.42
CA VAL A 145 7.20 0.38 4.81
C VAL A 145 8.01 1.28 5.75
N ASP A 146 7.32 1.91 6.68
CA ASP A 146 7.97 2.68 7.74
C ASP A 146 8.24 1.75 8.92
N CYS A 147 9.52 1.54 9.22
CA CYS A 147 9.99 0.75 10.35
C CYS A 147 10.32 1.70 11.49
N THR A 148 9.46 1.78 12.49
CA THR A 148 9.58 2.67 13.65
C THR A 148 9.21 1.92 14.93
N ALA A 149 9.27 2.58 16.08
CA ALA A 149 8.74 2.04 17.34
C ALA A 149 7.23 1.74 17.26
N LYS A 150 6.48 2.47 16.38
CA LYS A 150 5.14 2.08 15.95
C LYS A 150 5.26 1.26 14.66
N PRO A 151 5.12 -0.06 14.75
CA PRO A 151 5.44 -0.93 13.61
C PRO A 151 4.58 -0.67 12.37
N GLY A 152 5.23 -0.65 11.21
CA GLY A 152 4.56 -0.63 9.90
C GLY A 152 4.15 -2.03 9.47
N VAL A 153 2.95 -2.16 8.92
CA VAL A 153 2.44 -3.43 8.37
C VAL A 153 2.52 -3.39 6.85
N MET A 154 3.00 -4.48 6.28
CA MET A 154 3.05 -4.69 4.83
C MET A 154 2.44 -6.04 4.48
N TRP A 155 1.89 -6.12 3.28
CA TRP A 155 1.37 -7.37 2.74
C TRP A 155 1.64 -7.47 1.23
N ALA A 156 1.73 -8.71 0.75
CA ALA A 156 1.82 -9.01 -0.66
C ALA A 156 0.92 -10.21 -0.99
N LYS A 157 0.37 -10.22 -2.21
CA LYS A 157 -0.47 -11.31 -2.72
C LYS A 157 0.25 -12.07 -3.81
N PHE A 158 0.10 -13.38 -3.78
CA PHE A 158 0.70 -14.33 -4.70
C PHE A 158 -0.36 -15.32 -5.22
N PRO A 159 -0.15 -15.97 -6.36
CA PRO A 159 -0.87 -17.20 -6.69
C PRO A 159 -0.76 -18.21 -5.56
N ALA A 160 -1.86 -18.87 -5.20
CA ALA A 160 -1.81 -19.91 -4.18
C ALA A 160 -0.96 -21.09 -4.64
N PRO A 161 -0.09 -21.66 -3.78
CA PRO A 161 0.58 -22.92 -4.07
C PRO A 161 -0.47 -24.06 -4.12
N PRO A 162 -0.16 -25.19 -4.76
CA PRO A 162 -1.06 -26.36 -4.78
C PRO A 162 -1.55 -26.74 -3.38
N ALA A 163 -2.78 -27.25 -3.30
CA ALA A 163 -3.36 -27.64 -2.00
C ALA A 163 -2.56 -28.73 -1.28
N THR A 164 -1.76 -29.50 -2.02
CA THR A 164 -0.85 -30.54 -1.52
C THR A 164 0.44 -30.00 -0.95
N SER A 165 0.74 -28.70 -1.12
CA SER A 165 1.94 -28.05 -0.58
C SER A 165 1.64 -27.50 0.81
N PRO A 166 2.16 -28.12 1.89
CA PRO A 166 1.83 -27.73 3.25
C PRO A 166 2.60 -26.46 3.70
N THR A 167 3.77 -26.22 3.13
CA THR A 167 4.67 -25.14 3.53
C THR A 167 5.19 -24.34 2.35
N VAL A 168 5.63 -23.13 2.66
CA VAL A 168 6.29 -22.23 1.72
C VAL A 168 7.46 -21.52 2.41
N SER A 169 8.44 -21.10 1.61
CA SER A 169 9.51 -20.20 2.03
C SER A 169 9.30 -18.81 1.41
N ILE A 170 9.53 -17.75 2.19
CA ILE A 170 9.27 -16.36 1.75
C ILE A 170 10.59 -15.62 1.67
N ASN A 171 10.84 -14.99 0.52
CA ASN A 171 12.03 -14.19 0.26
C ASN A 171 11.70 -12.72 0.12
N LEU A 172 12.36 -11.89 0.94
CA LEU A 172 12.39 -10.46 0.83
C LEU A 172 13.84 -9.97 0.64
N PRO A 173 14.10 -8.98 -0.22
CA PRO A 173 15.44 -8.40 -0.32
C PRO A 173 15.91 -7.81 1.01
N GLY A 174 17.16 -8.06 1.37
CA GLY A 174 17.77 -7.53 2.59
C GLY A 174 17.33 -8.20 3.91
N VAL A 175 16.48 -9.23 3.84
CA VAL A 175 16.01 -10.00 5.00
C VAL A 175 16.36 -11.47 4.77
N ALA A 176 16.78 -12.19 5.82
CA ALA A 176 16.94 -13.62 5.70
C ALA A 176 15.60 -14.31 5.38
N PRO A 177 15.60 -15.41 4.61
CA PRO A 177 14.37 -16.11 4.25
C PRO A 177 13.56 -16.55 5.48
N PHE A 178 12.22 -16.54 5.32
CA PHE A 178 11.32 -17.23 6.25
C PHE A 178 11.04 -18.60 5.68
N ASP A 179 11.68 -19.63 6.20
CA ASP A 179 11.66 -20.98 5.63
C ASP A 179 10.64 -21.90 6.31
N GLY A 180 10.03 -22.81 5.53
CA GLY A 180 9.18 -23.87 6.05
C GLY A 180 7.90 -23.40 6.72
N ILE A 181 7.34 -22.27 6.28
CA ILE A 181 6.16 -21.66 6.89
C ILE A 181 4.88 -22.40 6.48
N ALA A 182 4.10 -22.85 7.47
CA ALA A 182 2.83 -23.50 7.23
C ALA A 182 1.81 -22.57 6.55
N VAL A 183 1.17 -23.07 5.50
CA VAL A 183 0.13 -22.35 4.76
C VAL A 183 -1.22 -22.58 5.43
N GLN A 184 -1.84 -21.49 5.89
CA GLN A 184 -3.22 -21.51 6.43
C GLN A 184 -4.22 -21.52 5.26
N ARG A 185 -5.22 -22.43 5.33
CA ARG A 185 -6.30 -22.56 4.34
C ARG A 185 -7.66 -22.56 4.99
#